data_fe0bc685a1446203bb0025da6d1dd572
#
_entry.id   fe0bc685a1446203bb0025da6d1dd572
#
_cell.length_a   1.000
_cell.length_b   1.000
_cell.length_c   1.000
_cell.angle_alpha   90.00
_cell.angle_beta   90.00
_cell.angle_gamma   90.00
#
_symmetry.space_group_name_H-M   'P 1'
#
loop_
_entity.id
_entity.type
_entity.pdbx_description
1 polymer ?
#
loop_
_entity_poly.entity_id
_entity_poly.type
_entity_poly.pdbx_seq_one_letter_code
_entity_poly.pdbx_strand_id
1 'polypeptide(L)'
;MSPSDDPNLGSIVAGRYRVDALLGSAGMSRVYLAEQLSMGRPVALKLLRPEIAREPDAVLRFRREVEAVTRLRSPHAISFYDFGQSDDTLFIAMERLDGEPLRARLERDPVLQPDLVLHIVTQTCECLAEAHG
;
A
#
# COMPACT_ATOMS: atom_id res chain seq x y z
N MET A 1 5.38 19.64 -10.11
CA MET A 1 5.98 19.49 -8.77
C MET A 1 7.00 18.35 -8.81
N SER A 2 8.23 18.62 -8.46
CA SER A 2 9.25 17.56 -8.40
C SER A 2 9.03 16.70 -7.15
N PRO A 3 9.55 15.46 -7.12
CA PRO A 3 9.44 14.62 -5.93
C PRO A 3 10.01 15.26 -4.67
N SER A 4 11.01 16.13 -4.80
CA SER A 4 11.61 16.83 -3.67
C SER A 4 10.72 17.93 -3.09
N ASP A 5 9.67 18.33 -3.81
CA ASP A 5 8.74 19.38 -3.38
C ASP A 5 7.48 18.82 -2.71
N ASP A 6 7.40 17.51 -2.54
CA ASP A 6 6.25 16.86 -1.90
C ASP A 6 6.21 17.24 -0.41
N PRO A 7 5.15 17.94 0.04
CA PRO A 7 5.06 18.40 1.43
C PRO A 7 4.97 17.28 2.46
N ASN A 8 4.65 16.06 2.02
CA ASN A 8 4.59 14.92 2.93
C ASN A 8 5.98 14.38 3.30
N LEU A 9 6.99 14.63 2.46
CA LEU A 9 8.35 14.16 2.73
C LEU A 9 8.92 14.82 3.98
N GLY A 10 9.44 14.01 4.89
CA GLY A 10 9.97 14.45 6.16
C GLY A 10 8.92 14.68 7.24
N SER A 11 7.64 14.61 6.91
CA SER A 11 6.58 14.77 7.90
C SER A 11 6.40 13.52 8.75
N ILE A 12 5.78 13.69 9.90
CA ILE A 12 5.44 12.59 10.81
C ILE A 12 3.93 12.44 10.84
N VAL A 13 3.44 11.27 10.41
CA VAL A 13 2.02 10.96 10.35
C VAL A 13 1.60 10.26 11.63
N ALA A 14 0.55 10.79 12.28
CA ALA A 14 -0.01 10.26 13.51
C ALA A 14 1.01 10.11 14.67
N GLY A 15 2.11 10.85 14.63
CA GLY A 15 3.19 10.75 15.61
C GLY A 15 3.95 9.42 15.57
N ARG A 16 3.71 8.57 14.58
CA ARG A 16 4.23 7.20 14.53
C ARG A 16 5.07 6.87 13.29
N TYR A 17 4.86 7.58 12.19
CA TYR A 17 5.50 7.25 10.91
C TYR A 17 6.17 8.47 10.32
N ARG A 18 7.48 8.38 10.09
CA ARG A 18 8.22 9.43 9.39
C ARG A 18 8.26 9.09 7.90
N VAL A 19 7.80 10.02 7.07
CA VAL A 19 7.75 9.83 5.62
C VAL A 19 9.12 10.10 5.02
N ASP A 20 9.74 9.12 4.39
CA ASP A 20 11.11 9.19 3.89
C ASP A 20 11.20 9.39 2.37
N ALA A 21 10.36 8.70 1.58
CA ALA A 21 10.44 8.76 0.13
C ALA A 21 9.10 8.38 -0.52
N LEU A 22 8.85 8.91 -1.72
CA LEU A 22 7.68 8.52 -2.51
C LEU A 22 7.99 7.23 -3.27
N LEU A 23 7.16 6.19 -3.07
CA LEU A 23 7.26 4.93 -3.79
C LEU A 23 6.40 4.91 -5.05
N GLY A 24 5.23 5.55 -5.01
CA GLY A 24 4.33 5.59 -6.15
C GLY A 24 3.06 6.33 -5.85
N SER A 25 2.26 6.54 -6.89
CA SER A 25 0.94 7.14 -6.76
C SER A 25 -0.04 6.40 -7.66
N ALA A 26 -1.25 6.22 -7.17
CA ALA A 26 -2.31 5.55 -7.91
C ALA A 26 -3.64 6.19 -7.55
N GLY A 27 -4.30 6.80 -8.52
CA GLY A 27 -5.63 7.37 -8.37
C GLY A 27 -5.76 8.29 -7.16
N MET A 28 -6.42 7.78 -6.12
CA MET A 28 -6.80 8.54 -4.93
C MET A 28 -5.70 8.69 -3.89
N SER A 29 -4.60 7.95 -4.02
CA SER A 29 -3.60 7.85 -2.95
C SER A 29 -2.18 7.90 -3.46
N ARG A 30 -1.26 8.20 -2.53
CA ARG A 30 0.18 8.08 -2.73
C ARG A 30 0.74 7.11 -1.72
N VAL A 31 1.72 6.32 -2.15
CA VAL A 31 2.39 5.34 -1.28
C VAL A 31 3.82 5.80 -1.04
N TYR A 32 4.19 5.88 0.22
CA TYR A 32 5.51 6.33 0.65
C TYR A 32 6.26 5.23 1.36
N LEU A 33 7.58 5.27 1.24
CA LEU A 33 8.46 4.60 2.18
C LEU A 33 8.47 5.44 3.46
N ALA A 34 8.21 4.82 4.59
CA ALA A 34 8.23 5.49 5.88
C ALA A 34 8.91 4.62 6.93
N GLU A 35 9.30 5.22 8.03
CA GLU A 35 9.84 4.49 9.16
C GLU A 35 8.81 4.51 10.30
N GLN A 36 8.48 3.33 10.81
CA GLN A 36 7.70 3.21 12.03
C GLN A 36 8.62 3.51 13.20
N LEU A 37 8.43 4.67 13.83
CA LEU A 37 9.37 5.21 14.80
C LEU A 37 9.50 4.35 16.07
N SER A 38 8.41 3.71 16.51
CA SER A 38 8.42 2.88 17.70
C SER A 38 9.30 1.63 17.59
N MET A 39 9.45 1.10 16.38
CA MET A 39 10.17 -0.14 16.13
C MET A 39 11.40 0.04 15.24
N GLY A 40 11.58 1.21 14.65
CA GLY A 40 12.69 1.51 13.77
C GLY A 40 12.68 0.68 12.49
N ARG A 41 11.49 0.28 11.99
CA ARG A 41 11.39 -0.56 10.80
C ARG A 41 10.77 0.17 9.63
N PRO A 42 11.18 -0.18 8.38
CA PRO A 42 10.55 0.40 7.19
C PRO A 42 9.14 -0.16 7.00
N VAL A 43 8.23 0.72 6.58
CA VAL A 43 6.87 0.36 6.21
C VAL A 43 6.49 1.07 4.92
N ALA A 44 5.48 0.56 4.23
CA ALA A 44 4.82 1.29 3.15
C ALA A 44 3.63 2.03 3.74
N LEU A 45 3.59 3.34 3.54
CA LEU A 45 2.55 4.20 4.09
C LEU A 45 1.70 4.76 2.95
N LYS A 46 0.46 4.35 2.88
CA LYS A 46 -0.49 4.84 1.88
C LYS A 46 -1.27 5.99 2.46
N LEU A 47 -1.16 7.16 1.84
CA LEU A 47 -1.86 8.37 2.24
C LEU A 47 -2.93 8.71 1.23
N LEU A 48 -4.14 8.95 1.70
CA LEU A 48 -5.22 9.43 0.86
C LEU A 48 -5.05 10.94 0.64
N ARG A 49 -5.21 11.40 -0.59
CA ARG A 49 -5.07 12.84 -0.91
C ARG A 49 -6.08 13.65 -0.12
N PRO A 50 -5.70 14.83 0.42
CA PRO A 50 -6.59 15.63 1.27
C PRO A 50 -7.91 16.00 0.58
N GLU A 51 -7.89 16.31 -0.71
CA GLU A 51 -9.08 16.64 -1.50
C GLU A 51 -10.09 15.49 -1.50
N ILE A 52 -9.57 14.27 -1.54
CA ILE A 52 -10.36 13.04 -1.59
C ILE A 52 -10.80 12.63 -0.20
N ALA A 53 -9.96 12.86 0.81
CA ALA A 53 -10.28 12.56 2.20
C ALA A 53 -11.48 13.38 2.72
N ARG A 54 -11.85 14.46 2.04
CA ARG A 54 -13.02 15.27 2.36
C ARG A 54 -14.31 14.69 1.80
N GLU A 55 -14.24 13.74 0.86
CA GLU A 55 -15.40 13.10 0.26
C GLU A 55 -15.85 11.90 1.09
N PRO A 56 -17.07 11.91 1.66
CA PRO A 56 -17.55 10.80 2.51
C PRO A 56 -17.53 9.44 1.81
N ASP A 57 -17.89 9.40 0.53
CA ASP A 57 -17.91 8.16 -0.24
C ASP A 57 -16.51 7.58 -0.43
N ALA A 58 -15.51 8.44 -0.64
CA ALA A 58 -14.13 8.02 -0.81
C ALA A 58 -13.57 7.45 0.50
N VAL A 59 -13.87 8.09 1.62
CA VAL A 59 -13.50 7.60 2.95
C VAL A 59 -14.11 6.24 3.24
N LEU A 60 -15.39 6.07 2.90
CA LEU A 60 -16.10 4.81 3.12
C LEU A 60 -15.49 3.68 2.27
N ARG A 61 -15.19 3.95 0.99
CA ARG A 61 -14.52 2.97 0.12
C ARG A 61 -13.15 2.58 0.65
N PHE A 62 -12.39 3.56 1.14
CA PHE A 62 -11.05 3.34 1.71
C PHE A 62 -11.14 2.42 2.94
N ARG A 63 -12.09 2.67 3.84
CA ARG A 63 -12.32 1.82 5.01
C ARG A 63 -12.72 0.40 4.63
N ARG A 64 -13.60 0.24 3.66
CA ARG A 64 -14.04 -1.07 3.18
C ARG A 64 -12.89 -1.86 2.58
N GLU A 65 -12.02 -1.20 1.83
CA GLU A 65 -10.83 -1.82 1.27
C GLU A 65 -9.92 -2.35 2.39
N VAL A 66 -9.68 -1.55 3.41
CA VAL A 66 -8.88 -1.96 4.57
C VAL A 66 -9.51 -3.15 5.28
N GLU A 67 -10.82 -3.08 5.58
CA GLU A 67 -11.53 -4.16 6.27
C GLU A 67 -11.48 -5.47 5.50
N ALA A 68 -11.63 -5.41 4.18
CA ALA A 68 -11.59 -6.60 3.34
C ALA A 68 -10.22 -7.28 3.41
N VAL A 69 -9.14 -6.50 3.35
CA VAL A 69 -7.79 -7.05 3.29
C VAL A 69 -7.27 -7.46 4.68
N THR A 70 -7.69 -6.78 5.74
CA THR A 70 -7.27 -7.14 7.10
C THR A 70 -7.80 -8.51 7.55
N ARG A 71 -8.81 -9.03 6.89
CA ARG A 71 -9.34 -10.38 7.16
C ARG A 71 -8.52 -11.48 6.50
N LEU A 72 -7.69 -11.15 5.53
CA LEU A 72 -6.87 -12.13 4.81
C LEU A 72 -5.68 -12.56 5.67
N ARG A 73 -5.48 -13.87 5.77
CA ARG A 73 -4.35 -14.48 6.47
C ARG A 73 -3.37 -15.17 5.55
N SER A 74 -3.66 -15.18 4.26
CA SER A 74 -2.78 -15.80 3.26
C SER A 74 -1.37 -15.20 3.32
N PRO A 75 -0.30 -16.01 3.26
CA PRO A 75 1.05 -15.50 3.15
C PRO A 75 1.32 -14.79 1.83
N HIS A 76 0.39 -14.91 0.87
CA HIS A 76 0.47 -14.26 -0.44
C HIS A 76 -0.28 -12.93 -0.49
N ALA A 77 -0.81 -12.47 0.63
CA ALA A 77 -1.42 -11.15 0.78
C ALA A 77 -0.49 -10.27 1.61
N ILE A 78 -0.49 -8.97 1.31
CA ILE A 78 0.31 -8.00 2.06
C ILE A 78 -0.19 -7.90 3.50
N SER A 79 0.72 -7.74 4.45
CA SER A 79 0.37 -7.56 5.86
C SER A 79 0.08 -6.10 6.15
N PHE A 80 -1.05 -5.84 6.79
CA PHE A 80 -1.44 -4.51 7.25
C PHE A 80 -1.06 -4.35 8.71
N TYR A 81 -0.46 -3.20 9.04
CA TYR A 81 0.01 -2.92 10.40
C TYR A 81 -0.89 -1.95 11.14
N ASP A 82 -1.43 -0.96 10.44
CA ASP A 82 -2.15 0.13 11.07
C ASP A 82 -3.02 0.86 10.06
N PHE A 83 -4.07 1.49 10.58
CA PHE A 83 -4.97 2.33 9.80
C PHE A 83 -5.44 3.45 10.71
N GLY A 84 -5.54 4.65 10.18
CA GLY A 84 -6.04 5.74 10.99
C GLY A 84 -6.22 7.04 10.22
N GLN A 85 -6.57 8.05 10.98
CA GLN A 85 -6.72 9.41 10.51
C GLN A 85 -5.83 10.31 11.36
N SER A 86 -5.05 11.15 10.70
CA SER A 86 -4.20 12.15 11.33
C SER A 86 -4.46 13.48 10.65
N ASP A 87 -4.97 14.44 11.40
CA ASP A 87 -5.48 15.70 10.87
C ASP A 87 -6.54 15.41 9.78
N ASP A 88 -6.36 15.92 8.57
CA ASP A 88 -7.27 15.68 7.46
C ASP A 88 -6.82 14.52 6.55
N THR A 89 -5.85 13.74 7.00
CA THR A 89 -5.25 12.69 6.19
C THR A 89 -5.62 11.31 6.71
N LEU A 90 -6.09 10.46 5.81
CA LEU A 90 -6.28 9.03 6.09
C LEU A 90 -5.04 8.28 5.66
N PHE A 91 -4.62 7.30 6.46
CA PHE A 91 -3.44 6.51 6.15
C PHE A 91 -3.63 5.02 6.41
N ILE A 92 -2.88 4.21 5.68
CA ILE A 92 -2.71 2.78 5.94
C ILE A 92 -1.21 2.52 6.02
N ALA A 93 -0.76 1.89 7.10
CA ALA A 93 0.60 1.37 7.20
C ALA A 93 0.58 -0.13 6.90
N MET A 94 1.45 -0.55 6.02
CA MET A 94 1.51 -1.94 5.58
C MET A 94 2.96 -2.37 5.42
N GLU A 95 3.15 -3.66 5.25
CA GLU A 95 4.46 -4.23 5.03
C GLU A 95 5.13 -3.63 3.79
N ARG A 96 6.41 -3.30 3.92
CA ARG A 96 7.20 -2.89 2.77
C ARG A 96 7.60 -4.15 2.00
N LEU A 97 7.26 -4.17 0.72
CA LEU A 97 7.68 -5.24 -0.17
C LEU A 97 8.95 -4.83 -0.91
N ASP A 98 9.94 -5.71 -0.90
CA ASP A 98 11.16 -5.53 -1.67
C ASP A 98 11.01 -6.31 -2.97
N GLY A 99 10.62 -5.60 -4.02
CA GLY A 99 10.33 -6.21 -5.31
C GLY A 99 9.68 -5.22 -6.25
N GLU A 100 9.08 -5.74 -7.30
CA GLU A 100 8.44 -4.92 -8.31
C GLU A 100 7.01 -5.41 -8.60
N PRO A 101 6.11 -4.52 -9.03
CA PRO A 101 4.79 -4.93 -9.49
C PRO A 101 4.89 -5.84 -10.73
N LEU A 102 3.96 -6.77 -10.85
CA LEU A 102 3.91 -7.65 -12.02
C LEU A 102 3.81 -6.86 -13.33
N ARG A 103 3.09 -5.74 -13.32
CA ARG A 103 3.00 -4.85 -14.49
C ARG A 103 4.38 -4.39 -14.96
N ALA A 104 5.23 -3.93 -14.04
CA ALA A 104 6.58 -3.48 -14.37
C ALA A 104 7.43 -4.60 -14.94
N ARG A 105 7.29 -5.80 -14.37
CA ARG A 105 7.98 -7.00 -14.87
C ARG A 105 7.56 -7.34 -16.30
N LEU A 106 6.26 -7.25 -16.61
CA LEU A 106 5.72 -7.54 -17.94
C LEU A 106 6.06 -6.46 -18.96
N GLU A 107 6.19 -5.21 -18.55
CA GLU A 107 6.64 -4.12 -19.43
C GLU A 107 8.08 -4.31 -19.86
N ARG A 108 8.94 -4.80 -18.95
CA ARG A 108 10.34 -5.08 -19.23
C ARG A 108 10.52 -6.35 -20.07
N ASP A 109 9.73 -7.38 -19.80
CA ASP A 109 9.80 -8.67 -20.45
C ASP A 109 8.38 -9.25 -20.57
N PRO A 110 7.71 -9.04 -21.74
CA PRO A 110 6.30 -9.39 -21.89
C PRO A 110 6.00 -10.89 -21.83
N VAL A 111 7.02 -11.74 -21.97
CA VAL A 111 6.85 -13.19 -21.95
C VAL A 111 7.52 -13.75 -20.70
N LEU A 112 6.72 -14.37 -19.84
CA LEU A 112 7.22 -15.05 -18.64
C LEU A 112 7.36 -16.54 -18.90
N GLN A 113 8.33 -17.19 -18.26
CA GLN A 113 8.48 -18.63 -18.30
C GLN A 113 7.22 -19.29 -17.73
N PRO A 114 6.76 -20.42 -18.35
CA PRO A 114 5.55 -21.10 -17.90
C PRO A 114 5.53 -21.46 -16.42
N ASP A 115 6.66 -21.89 -15.87
CA ASP A 115 6.77 -22.24 -14.46
C ASP A 115 6.52 -21.04 -13.54
N LEU A 116 7.02 -19.86 -13.94
CA LEU A 116 6.81 -18.64 -13.20
C LEU A 116 5.34 -18.19 -13.26
N VAL A 117 4.72 -18.30 -14.43
CA VAL A 117 3.29 -17.98 -14.59
C VAL A 117 2.45 -18.88 -13.69
N LEU A 118 2.73 -20.18 -13.69
CA LEU A 118 2.02 -21.14 -12.85
C LEU A 118 2.19 -20.82 -11.37
N HIS A 119 3.40 -20.47 -10.96
CA HIS A 119 3.70 -20.10 -9.57
C HIS A 119 2.90 -18.86 -9.14
N ILE A 120 2.93 -17.79 -9.94
CA ILE A 120 2.20 -16.55 -9.65
C ILE A 120 0.69 -16.79 -9.58
N VAL A 121 0.14 -17.48 -10.57
CA VAL A 121 -1.30 -17.76 -10.65
C VAL A 121 -1.76 -18.62 -9.48
N THR A 122 -0.98 -19.65 -9.13
CA THR A 122 -1.31 -20.53 -8.01
C THR A 122 -1.38 -19.76 -6.69
N GLN A 123 -0.37 -18.94 -6.41
CA GLN A 123 -0.36 -18.12 -5.19
C GLN A 123 -1.52 -17.11 -5.16
N THR A 124 -1.79 -16.48 -6.31
CA THR A 124 -2.91 -15.55 -6.43
C THR A 124 -4.24 -16.25 -6.17
N CYS A 125 -4.44 -17.44 -6.74
CA CYS A 125 -5.66 -18.23 -6.54
C CYS A 125 -5.84 -18.67 -5.08
N GLU A 126 -4.77 -19.02 -4.40
CA GLU A 126 -4.83 -19.38 -2.98
C GLU A 126 -5.33 -18.20 -2.13
N CYS A 127 -4.81 -16.99 -2.41
CA CYS A 127 -5.24 -15.79 -1.73
C CYS A 127 -6.71 -15.44 -2.06
N LEU A 128 -7.11 -15.54 -3.34
CA LEU A 128 -8.47 -15.27 -3.78
C LEU A 128 -9.47 -16.29 -3.23
N ALA A 129 -9.07 -17.54 -3.09
CA ALA A 129 -9.92 -18.57 -2.48
C ALA A 129 -10.27 -18.20 -1.03
N GLU A 130 -9.31 -17.69 -0.27
CA GLU A 130 -9.57 -17.19 1.08
C GLU A 130 -10.48 -15.96 1.04
N ALA A 131 -10.23 -15.02 0.13
CA ALA A 131 -11.02 -13.79 0.02
C ALA A 131 -12.47 -14.07 -0.39
N HIS A 132 -12.70 -15.07 -1.24
CA HIS A 132 -14.02 -15.40 -1.76
C HIS A 132 -14.76 -16.46 -0.91
N GLY A 133 -14.03 -17.16 -0.10
CA GLY A 133 -14.57 -18.20 0.77
C GLY A 133 -15.25 -17.69 2.00
#